data_c3eddf111bf152983d0134207a8973f7
#
_entry.id   c3eddf111bf152983d0134207a8973f7
#
_cell.length_a   1.000
_cell.length_b   1.000
_cell.length_c   1.000
_cell.angle_alpha   90.00
_cell.angle_beta   90.00
_cell.angle_gamma   90.00
#
_symmetry.space_group_name_H-M   'P 1'
#
loop_
_entity.id
_entity.type
_entity.pdbx_description
1 polymer ?
#
loop_
_entity_poly.entity_id
_entity_poly.type
_entity_poly.pdbx_seq_one_letter_code
_entity_poly.pdbx_strand_id
1 'polypeptide(L)'
;SSAASDVYKRQQKGSVSKVNDTTASRPQHQYKRVMLKISGESLMGKLPYGIDPEMVGKVAQQVKEVVASGVEVCLVIGGGNIFRGVSGAAAGMERATGDYMGMLATVMNALAMQNALEQIDVPVRVQSALTISAVCEPYIRRRATRHLEKGRVVIFAAGTGNPFFTTDPAAALRASEMNCQALLKGTRVAGVYTADP
;
A
#
# COMPACT_ATOMS: atom_id res chain seq x y z
N SER A 1 -15.83 20.18 65.34
CA SER A 1 -14.70 19.55 64.64
C SER A 1 -14.90 18.02 64.31
N SER A 2 -16.12 17.52 64.39
CA SER A 2 -16.42 16.09 64.13
C SER A 2 -17.08 15.81 62.77
N ALA A 3 -17.69 16.82 62.16
CA ALA A 3 -18.46 16.60 60.92
C ALA A 3 -17.63 16.48 59.63
N ALA A 4 -16.43 17.01 59.59
CA ALA A 4 -15.57 16.97 58.41
C ALA A 4 -14.86 15.59 58.19
N SER A 5 -14.65 14.86 59.31
CA SER A 5 -14.01 13.53 59.28
C SER A 5 -14.96 12.44 58.76
N ASP A 6 -16.28 12.58 58.95
CA ASP A 6 -17.26 11.58 58.54
C ASP A 6 -17.64 11.67 57.05
N VAL A 7 -17.47 12.84 56.43
CA VAL A 7 -17.69 13.02 54.97
C VAL A 7 -16.55 12.39 54.20
N TYR A 8 -15.33 12.44 54.72
CA TYR A 8 -14.17 11.82 54.02
C TYR A 8 -14.15 10.28 54.09
N LYS A 9 -14.75 9.69 55.13
CA LYS A 9 -14.86 8.22 55.29
C LYS A 9 -16.02 7.62 54.46
N ARG A 10 -17.02 8.42 54.02
CA ARG A 10 -18.11 7.92 53.17
C ARG A 10 -17.74 7.86 51.70
N GLN A 11 -16.72 8.57 51.23
CA GLN A 11 -16.27 8.54 49.84
C GLN A 11 -15.37 7.33 49.51
N GLN A 12 -14.92 6.56 50.49
CA GLN A 12 -14.07 5.39 50.25
C GLN A 12 -14.83 4.03 50.17
N LYS A 13 -16.16 4.03 50.27
CA LYS A 13 -16.98 2.82 50.10
C LYS A 13 -17.86 2.82 48.83
N GLY A 14 -17.43 3.50 47.78
CA GLY A 14 -17.93 3.27 46.45
C GLY A 14 -17.27 2.03 45.87
N SER A 15 -18.03 0.94 45.72
CA SER A 15 -17.57 -0.25 45.03
C SER A 15 -17.10 0.10 43.63
N VAL A 16 -15.77 0.07 43.43
CA VAL A 16 -15.20 0.07 42.07
C VAL A 16 -15.64 -1.25 41.45
N SER A 17 -16.71 -1.20 40.66
CA SER A 17 -17.02 -2.27 39.73
C SER A 17 -15.77 -2.46 38.86
N LYS A 18 -15.13 -3.62 38.94
CA LYS A 18 -14.10 -4.04 38.00
C LYS A 18 -14.74 -3.98 36.61
N VAL A 19 -14.46 -2.91 35.86
CA VAL A 19 -14.61 -2.90 34.42
C VAL A 19 -13.66 -4.01 33.96
N ASN A 20 -14.23 -5.14 33.55
CA ASN A 20 -13.47 -6.15 32.84
C ASN A 20 -13.00 -5.50 31.57
N ASP A 21 -11.76 -5.02 31.60
CA ASP A 21 -11.01 -4.57 30.43
C ASP A 21 -10.69 -5.83 29.60
N THR A 22 -11.70 -6.32 28.87
CA THR A 22 -11.52 -7.27 27.80
C THR A 22 -10.90 -6.50 26.64
N THR A 23 -9.69 -5.98 26.82
CA THR A 23 -8.78 -5.74 25.71
C THR A 23 -8.46 -7.10 25.12
N ALA A 24 -9.32 -7.54 24.19
CA ALA A 24 -8.98 -8.62 23.29
C ALA A 24 -7.62 -8.25 22.70
N SER A 25 -6.57 -8.97 23.10
CA SER A 25 -5.23 -8.77 22.57
C SER A 25 -5.33 -8.94 21.08
N ARG A 26 -5.17 -7.84 20.33
CA ARG A 26 -5.09 -7.91 18.86
C ARG A 26 -4.02 -8.95 18.54
N PRO A 27 -4.26 -9.85 17.58
CA PRO A 27 -3.26 -10.83 17.22
C PRO A 27 -1.96 -10.08 16.93
N GLN A 28 -0.89 -10.49 17.59
CA GLN A 28 0.42 -9.86 17.45
C GLN A 28 0.94 -10.26 16.06
N HIS A 29 0.74 -9.40 15.05
CA HIS A 29 1.24 -9.65 13.70
C HIS A 29 2.76 -9.68 13.73
N GLN A 30 3.35 -10.59 12.96
CA GLN A 30 4.80 -10.71 12.82
C GLN A 30 5.42 -9.41 12.26
N TYR A 31 4.67 -8.65 11.46
CA TYR A 31 5.14 -7.41 10.83
C TYR A 31 4.19 -6.26 11.13
N LYS A 32 4.75 -5.11 11.48
CA LYS A 32 4.01 -3.85 11.67
C LYS A 32 3.80 -3.10 10.37
N ARG A 33 4.81 -3.12 9.48
CA ARG A 33 4.78 -2.42 8.19
C ARG A 33 5.31 -3.30 7.09
N VAL A 34 4.55 -3.40 6.02
CA VAL A 34 4.89 -4.24 4.87
C VAL A 34 4.82 -3.45 3.56
N MET A 35 5.66 -3.85 2.61
CA MET A 35 5.57 -3.45 1.22
C MET A 35 4.98 -4.60 0.43
N LEU A 36 3.88 -4.38 -0.28
CA LEU A 36 3.30 -5.31 -1.22
C LEU A 36 3.54 -4.82 -2.64
N LYS A 37 4.32 -5.56 -3.42
CA LYS A 37 4.47 -5.34 -4.85
C LYS A 37 3.50 -6.23 -5.61
N ILE A 38 2.68 -5.65 -6.47
CA ILE A 38 1.68 -6.34 -7.29
C ILE A 38 2.07 -6.18 -8.76
N SER A 39 2.02 -7.26 -9.54
CA SER A 39 2.14 -7.18 -11.00
C SER A 39 0.93 -6.43 -11.56
N GLY A 40 1.13 -5.52 -12.52
CA GLY A 40 0.03 -4.90 -13.24
C GLY A 40 -0.88 -5.93 -13.91
N GLU A 41 -0.30 -7.01 -14.39
CA GLU A 41 -1.05 -8.11 -15.01
C GLU A 41 -2.06 -8.78 -14.07
N SER A 42 -1.83 -8.73 -12.75
CA SER A 42 -2.80 -9.22 -11.76
C SER A 42 -4.09 -8.39 -11.73
N LEU A 43 -4.08 -7.18 -12.32
CA LEU A 43 -5.25 -6.32 -12.41
C LEU A 43 -6.04 -6.50 -13.71
N MET A 44 -5.59 -7.34 -14.63
CA MET A 44 -6.28 -7.59 -15.91
C MET A 44 -7.46 -8.55 -15.78
N GLY A 45 -7.47 -9.41 -14.76
CA GLY A 45 -8.44 -10.49 -14.67
C GLY A 45 -8.40 -11.40 -15.92
N LYS A 46 -9.52 -11.48 -16.63
CA LYS A 46 -9.65 -12.23 -17.89
C LYS A 46 -9.43 -11.36 -19.12
N LEU A 47 -9.19 -10.07 -18.95
CA LEU A 47 -8.97 -9.15 -20.06
C LEU A 47 -7.59 -9.39 -20.70
N PRO A 48 -7.44 -9.19 -22.00
CA PRO A 48 -6.14 -9.32 -22.68
C PRO A 48 -5.19 -8.15 -22.35
N TYR A 49 -5.72 -7.01 -21.91
CA TYR A 49 -4.99 -5.80 -21.48
C TYR A 49 -5.91 -4.88 -20.64
N GLY A 50 -5.32 -3.89 -19.99
CA GLY A 50 -6.06 -2.88 -19.25
C GLY A 50 -6.31 -3.26 -17.80
N ILE A 51 -7.35 -2.69 -17.23
CA ILE A 51 -7.71 -2.79 -15.82
C ILE A 51 -9.10 -3.41 -15.71
N ASP A 52 -9.20 -4.53 -14.99
CA ASP A 52 -10.47 -5.16 -14.65
C ASP A 52 -10.93 -4.63 -13.29
N PRO A 53 -12.05 -3.88 -13.21
CA PRO A 53 -12.54 -3.30 -11.96
C PRO A 53 -12.85 -4.37 -10.90
N GLU A 54 -13.30 -5.57 -11.30
CA GLU A 54 -13.58 -6.66 -10.37
C GLU A 54 -12.28 -7.15 -9.67
N MET A 55 -11.19 -7.30 -10.46
CA MET A 55 -9.91 -7.71 -9.91
C MET A 55 -9.30 -6.64 -9.00
N VAL A 56 -9.40 -5.36 -9.38
CA VAL A 56 -8.97 -4.25 -8.52
C VAL A 56 -9.75 -4.25 -7.20
N GLY A 57 -11.07 -4.44 -7.27
CA GLY A 57 -11.93 -4.54 -6.08
C GLY A 57 -11.55 -5.71 -5.17
N LYS A 58 -11.26 -6.89 -5.72
CA LYS A 58 -10.78 -8.06 -4.95
C LYS A 58 -9.47 -7.76 -4.21
N VAL A 59 -8.51 -7.16 -4.90
CA VAL A 59 -7.22 -6.78 -4.29
C VAL A 59 -7.43 -5.70 -3.21
N ALA A 60 -8.27 -4.70 -3.47
CA ALA A 60 -8.59 -3.67 -2.50
C ALA A 60 -9.21 -4.26 -1.22
N GLN A 61 -10.10 -5.25 -1.35
CA GLN A 61 -10.71 -5.92 -0.21
C GLN A 61 -9.67 -6.69 0.64
N GLN A 62 -8.72 -7.39 0.00
CA GLN A 62 -7.62 -8.05 0.70
C GLN A 62 -6.73 -7.05 1.44
N VAL A 63 -6.42 -5.91 0.81
CA VAL A 63 -5.65 -4.82 1.46
C VAL A 63 -6.42 -4.27 2.66
N LYS A 64 -7.74 -4.08 2.56
CA LYS A 64 -8.59 -3.64 3.67
C LYS A 64 -8.48 -4.57 4.87
N GLU A 65 -8.54 -5.88 4.66
CA GLU A 65 -8.42 -6.89 5.73
C GLU A 65 -7.08 -6.79 6.46
N VAL A 66 -5.99 -6.63 5.71
CA VAL A 66 -4.64 -6.45 6.29
C VAL A 66 -4.55 -5.15 7.08
N VAL A 67 -5.06 -4.04 6.55
CA VAL A 67 -5.08 -2.74 7.25
C VAL A 67 -5.94 -2.81 8.52
N ALA A 68 -7.10 -3.46 8.45
CA ALA A 68 -7.99 -3.63 9.60
C ALA A 68 -7.34 -4.44 10.73
N SER A 69 -6.39 -5.31 10.42
CA SER A 69 -5.59 -6.03 11.41
C SER A 69 -4.55 -5.15 12.13
N GLY A 70 -4.32 -3.91 11.67
CA GLY A 70 -3.39 -2.95 12.27
C GLY A 70 -2.00 -2.91 11.61
N VAL A 71 -1.84 -3.55 10.45
CA VAL A 71 -0.61 -3.51 9.66
C VAL A 71 -0.60 -2.27 8.76
N GLU A 72 0.49 -1.53 8.76
CA GLU A 72 0.73 -0.42 7.83
C GLU A 72 1.14 -0.96 6.46
N VAL A 73 0.38 -0.61 5.42
CA VAL A 73 0.55 -1.18 4.07
C VAL A 73 1.07 -0.15 3.09
N CYS A 74 2.19 -0.49 2.45
CA CYS A 74 2.75 0.19 1.28
C CYS A 74 2.48 -0.66 0.04
N LEU A 75 2.08 -0.03 -1.07
CA LEU A 75 1.84 -0.71 -2.34
C LEU A 75 2.77 -0.18 -3.44
N VAL A 76 3.25 -1.07 -4.28
CA VAL A 76 3.84 -0.78 -5.59
C VAL A 76 3.14 -1.65 -6.62
N ILE A 77 2.61 -1.03 -7.68
CA ILE A 77 1.86 -1.74 -8.72
C ILE A 77 2.58 -1.56 -10.06
N GLY A 78 2.84 -2.67 -10.75
CA GLY A 78 3.44 -2.64 -12.07
C GLY A 78 2.51 -2.06 -13.15
N GLY A 79 3.04 -1.71 -14.32
CA GLY A 79 2.29 -1.12 -15.45
C GLY A 79 2.07 -2.06 -16.63
N GLY A 80 2.50 -3.32 -16.55
CA GLY A 80 2.55 -4.25 -17.68
C GLY A 80 1.21 -4.66 -18.27
N ASN A 81 0.09 -4.42 -17.58
CA ASN A 81 -1.26 -4.59 -18.10
C ASN A 81 -1.69 -3.49 -19.07
N ILE A 82 -1.06 -2.32 -19.01
CA ILE A 82 -1.37 -1.15 -19.83
C ILE A 82 -0.30 -0.95 -20.90
N PHE A 83 0.98 -1.00 -20.50
CA PHE A 83 2.10 -0.79 -21.40
C PHE A 83 3.30 -1.65 -21.03
N ARG A 84 3.89 -2.33 -22.03
CA ARG A 84 5.10 -3.13 -21.92
C ARG A 84 6.21 -2.48 -22.73
N GLY A 85 7.17 -1.82 -22.07
CA GLY A 85 8.28 -1.11 -22.71
C GLY A 85 9.15 -1.99 -23.59
N VAL A 86 9.32 -3.28 -23.22
CA VAL A 86 10.09 -4.25 -24.03
C VAL A 86 9.45 -4.48 -25.39
N SER A 87 8.13 -4.56 -25.46
CA SER A 87 7.41 -4.71 -26.74
C SER A 87 7.49 -3.42 -27.58
N GLY A 88 7.48 -2.25 -26.95
CA GLY A 88 7.67 -0.96 -27.61
C GLY A 88 9.09 -0.79 -28.18
N ALA A 89 10.11 -1.20 -27.43
CA ALA A 89 11.50 -1.16 -27.89
C ALA A 89 11.73 -2.10 -29.08
N ALA A 90 11.11 -3.29 -29.10
CA ALA A 90 11.13 -4.21 -30.25
C ALA A 90 10.49 -3.61 -31.51
N ALA A 91 9.61 -2.62 -31.37
CA ALA A 91 8.96 -1.88 -32.45
C ALA A 91 9.71 -0.59 -32.85
N GLY A 92 10.96 -0.39 -32.39
CA GLY A 92 11.82 0.78 -32.73
C GLY A 92 11.63 2.00 -31.81
N MET A 93 10.88 1.88 -30.72
CA MET A 93 10.77 2.94 -29.71
C MET A 93 12.06 3.05 -28.89
N GLU A 94 12.49 4.28 -28.60
CA GLU A 94 13.58 4.51 -27.67
C GLU A 94 13.26 3.94 -26.28
N ARG A 95 14.21 3.23 -25.67
CA ARG A 95 14.03 2.54 -24.40
C ARG A 95 13.60 3.49 -23.28
N ALA A 96 14.22 4.65 -23.16
CA ALA A 96 13.89 5.63 -22.11
C ALA A 96 12.43 6.12 -22.25
N THR A 97 12.00 6.40 -23.49
CA THR A 97 10.61 6.79 -23.77
C THR A 97 9.63 5.69 -23.37
N GLY A 98 9.91 4.43 -23.74
CA GLY A 98 9.10 3.29 -23.34
C GLY A 98 9.03 3.11 -21.81
N ASP A 99 10.14 3.31 -21.12
CA ASP A 99 10.18 3.24 -19.65
C ASP A 99 9.34 4.34 -18.98
N TYR A 100 9.36 5.58 -19.51
CA TYR A 100 8.45 6.64 -19.03
C TYR A 100 6.97 6.31 -19.28
N MET A 101 6.64 5.75 -20.42
CA MET A 101 5.27 5.27 -20.67
C MET A 101 4.87 4.18 -19.67
N GLY A 102 5.76 3.26 -19.36
CA GLY A 102 5.56 2.26 -18.32
C GLY A 102 5.37 2.86 -16.93
N MET A 103 6.12 3.92 -16.58
CA MET A 103 5.94 4.66 -15.34
C MET A 103 4.56 5.33 -15.28
N LEU A 104 4.09 5.96 -16.36
CA LEU A 104 2.74 6.54 -16.44
C LEU A 104 1.66 5.46 -16.32
N ALA A 105 1.87 4.28 -16.91
CA ALA A 105 0.97 3.14 -16.74
C ALA A 105 0.83 2.72 -15.27
N THR A 106 1.93 2.77 -14.48
CA THR A 106 1.84 2.51 -13.03
C THR A 106 1.03 3.57 -12.29
N VAL A 107 1.06 4.83 -12.73
CA VAL A 107 0.22 5.90 -12.15
C VAL A 107 -1.25 5.61 -12.38
N MET A 108 -1.63 5.17 -13.61
CA MET A 108 -3.01 4.79 -13.92
C MET A 108 -3.49 3.65 -12.99
N ASN A 109 -2.70 2.60 -12.81
CA ASN A 109 -3.02 1.51 -11.90
C ASN A 109 -3.13 1.96 -10.45
N ALA A 110 -2.26 2.88 -10.01
CA ALA A 110 -2.28 3.44 -8.66
C ALA A 110 -3.57 4.23 -8.40
N LEU A 111 -4.04 5.02 -9.37
CA LEU A 111 -5.30 5.76 -9.27
C LEU A 111 -6.51 4.82 -9.25
N ALA A 112 -6.51 3.77 -10.08
CA ALA A 112 -7.57 2.76 -10.06
C ALA A 112 -7.66 2.06 -8.69
N MET A 113 -6.52 1.69 -8.12
CA MET A 113 -6.46 1.08 -6.79
C MET A 113 -6.84 2.08 -5.68
N GLN A 114 -6.43 3.34 -5.79
CA GLN A 114 -6.85 4.39 -4.86
C GLN A 114 -8.37 4.50 -4.84
N ASN A 115 -9.00 4.64 -6.01
CA ASN A 115 -10.45 4.74 -6.11
C ASN A 115 -11.16 3.51 -5.48
N ALA A 116 -10.67 2.30 -5.75
CA ALA A 116 -11.26 1.09 -5.20
C ALA A 116 -11.12 1.01 -3.67
N LEU A 117 -9.99 1.43 -3.11
CA LEU A 117 -9.79 1.49 -1.66
C LEU A 117 -10.68 2.55 -1.00
N GLU A 118 -10.82 3.73 -1.62
CA GLU A 118 -11.68 4.81 -1.13
C GLU A 118 -13.17 4.40 -1.16
N GLN A 119 -13.61 3.66 -2.18
CA GLN A 119 -14.98 3.13 -2.26
C GLN A 119 -15.34 2.16 -1.14
N ILE A 120 -14.36 1.56 -0.50
CA ILE A 120 -14.55 0.65 0.64
C ILE A 120 -14.05 1.25 1.96
N ASP A 121 -13.98 2.58 2.06
CA ASP A 121 -13.60 3.36 3.25
C ASP A 121 -12.18 3.07 3.78
N VAL A 122 -11.22 2.73 2.91
CA VAL A 122 -9.81 2.61 3.26
C VAL A 122 -9.09 3.90 2.90
N PRO A 123 -8.59 4.67 3.89
CA PRO A 123 -7.83 5.88 3.62
C PRO A 123 -6.54 5.56 2.86
N VAL A 124 -6.30 6.22 1.75
CA VAL A 124 -5.17 5.94 0.86
C VAL A 124 -4.57 7.23 0.29
N ARG A 125 -3.30 7.20 -0.09
CA ARG A 125 -2.62 8.28 -0.83
C ARG A 125 -1.71 7.68 -1.89
N VAL A 126 -1.74 8.27 -3.08
CA VAL A 126 -0.79 7.98 -4.17
C VAL A 126 0.33 8.98 -4.14
N GLN A 127 1.57 8.50 -4.12
CA GLN A 127 2.77 9.32 -4.28
C GLN A 127 3.58 8.86 -5.49
N SER A 128 3.87 9.78 -6.39
CA SER A 128 4.58 9.50 -7.64
C SER A 128 6.03 9.98 -7.60
N ALA A 129 6.93 9.17 -8.14
CA ALA A 129 8.32 9.56 -8.37
C ALA A 129 8.48 10.59 -9.51
N LEU A 130 7.51 10.61 -10.44
CA LEU A 130 7.37 11.70 -11.43
C LEU A 130 6.46 12.78 -10.87
N THR A 131 6.79 14.05 -11.06
CA THR A 131 5.96 15.16 -10.60
C THR A 131 4.73 15.32 -11.49
N ILE A 132 3.56 14.91 -10.99
CA ILE A 132 2.26 15.03 -11.66
C ILE A 132 1.26 15.60 -10.64
N SER A 133 1.55 16.80 -10.15
CA SER A 133 0.87 17.41 -8.99
C SER A 133 -0.64 17.62 -9.16
N ALA A 134 -1.13 17.68 -10.40
CA ALA A 134 -2.58 17.74 -10.69
C ALA A 134 -3.30 16.41 -10.42
N VAL A 135 -2.59 15.29 -10.28
CA VAL A 135 -3.16 13.94 -10.24
C VAL A 135 -2.85 13.22 -8.93
N CYS A 136 -1.62 13.36 -8.42
CA CYS A 136 -1.17 12.69 -7.21
C CYS A 136 -0.06 13.49 -6.51
N GLU A 137 0.25 13.14 -5.28
CA GLU A 137 1.32 13.80 -4.53
C GLU A 137 2.70 13.45 -5.11
N PRO A 138 3.65 14.40 -5.17
CA PRO A 138 5.05 14.06 -5.41
C PRO A 138 5.57 13.23 -4.22
N TYR A 139 6.41 12.24 -4.53
CA TYR A 139 7.02 11.42 -3.50
C TYR A 139 7.93 12.24 -2.58
N ILE A 140 7.60 12.25 -1.32
CA ILE A 140 8.42 12.81 -0.24
C ILE A 140 8.42 11.81 0.91
N ARG A 141 9.58 11.23 1.22
CA ARG A 141 9.74 10.17 2.22
C ARG A 141 9.02 10.47 3.54
N ARG A 142 9.24 11.66 4.12
CA ARG A 142 8.61 12.04 5.40
C ARG A 142 7.10 12.16 5.31
N ARG A 143 6.56 12.57 4.16
CA ARG A 143 5.12 12.64 3.93
C ARG A 143 4.51 11.24 3.84
N ALA A 144 5.16 10.32 3.12
CA ALA A 144 4.75 8.92 3.06
C ALA A 144 4.71 8.27 4.45
N THR A 145 5.78 8.44 5.24
CA THR A 145 5.83 7.94 6.63
C THR A 145 4.67 8.50 7.44
N ARG A 146 4.39 9.81 7.32
CA ARG A 146 3.28 10.44 8.07
C ARG A 146 1.91 9.93 7.64
N HIS A 147 1.74 9.54 6.37
CA HIS A 147 0.50 8.89 5.94
C HIS A 147 0.33 7.52 6.58
N LEU A 148 1.36 6.69 6.60
CA LEU A 148 1.34 5.36 7.24
C LEU A 148 1.02 5.46 8.74
N GLU A 149 1.69 6.37 9.46
CA GLU A 149 1.43 6.64 10.88
C GLU A 149 -0.02 7.06 11.17
N LYS A 150 -0.71 7.64 10.18
CA LYS A 150 -2.14 7.99 10.25
C LYS A 150 -3.06 6.85 9.81
N GLY A 151 -2.55 5.64 9.63
CA GLY A 151 -3.32 4.47 9.19
C GLY A 151 -3.77 4.53 7.73
N ARG A 152 -3.09 5.32 6.88
CA ARG A 152 -3.38 5.38 5.45
C ARG A 152 -2.51 4.39 4.69
N VAL A 153 -3.08 3.74 3.70
CA VAL A 153 -2.32 3.02 2.67
C VAL A 153 -1.55 4.04 1.82
N VAL A 154 -0.30 3.74 1.49
CA VAL A 154 0.48 4.56 0.55
C VAL A 154 0.81 3.74 -0.68
N ILE A 155 0.41 4.24 -1.86
CA ILE A 155 0.73 3.63 -3.15
C ILE A 155 1.85 4.44 -3.80
N PHE A 156 2.98 3.79 -4.06
CA PHE A 156 4.10 4.41 -4.75
C PHE A 156 4.01 4.13 -6.24
N ALA A 157 3.89 5.18 -7.03
CA ALA A 157 3.75 5.15 -8.48
C ALA A 157 4.99 5.69 -9.20
N ALA A 158 5.07 5.47 -10.50
CA ALA A 158 6.17 5.87 -11.38
C ALA A 158 7.54 5.25 -11.02
N GLY A 159 7.53 4.08 -10.39
CA GLY A 159 8.76 3.33 -10.11
C GLY A 159 9.79 4.11 -9.30
N THR A 160 11.03 4.17 -9.81
CA THR A 160 12.11 5.00 -9.26
C THR A 160 12.09 6.44 -9.78
N GLY A 161 11.29 6.73 -10.82
CA GLY A 161 11.34 7.98 -11.59
C GLY A 161 12.46 8.01 -12.64
N ASN A 162 13.25 6.96 -12.75
CA ASN A 162 14.36 6.85 -13.69
C ASN A 162 14.13 5.72 -14.70
N PRO A 163 14.44 5.93 -15.99
CA PRO A 163 14.48 4.86 -16.98
C PRO A 163 15.42 3.71 -16.58
N PHE A 164 15.31 2.58 -17.24
CA PHE A 164 16.13 1.38 -17.08
C PHE A 164 15.90 0.57 -15.78
N PHE A 165 14.97 1.00 -14.94
CA PHE A 165 14.56 0.28 -13.73
C PHE A 165 13.15 -0.29 -13.87
N THR A 166 12.97 -1.53 -13.42
CA THR A 166 11.64 -2.13 -13.28
C THR A 166 10.97 -1.75 -11.95
N THR A 167 9.74 -2.19 -11.74
CA THR A 167 9.02 -1.94 -10.48
C THR A 167 9.54 -2.77 -9.31
N ASP A 168 10.29 -3.85 -9.53
CA ASP A 168 10.87 -4.66 -8.45
C ASP A 168 11.99 -3.90 -7.70
N PRO A 169 13.02 -3.31 -8.36
CA PRO A 169 13.95 -2.41 -7.70
C PRO A 169 13.27 -1.21 -7.02
N ALA A 170 12.23 -0.64 -7.64
CA ALA A 170 11.49 0.44 -7.03
C ALA A 170 10.81 0.01 -5.72
N ALA A 171 10.20 -1.17 -5.69
CA ALA A 171 9.57 -1.71 -4.49
C ALA A 171 10.61 -1.96 -3.38
N ALA A 172 11.78 -2.50 -3.71
CA ALA A 172 12.88 -2.72 -2.76
C ALA A 172 13.39 -1.39 -2.18
N LEU A 173 13.60 -0.37 -3.04
CA LEU A 173 14.01 0.96 -2.61
C LEU A 173 12.99 1.58 -1.66
N ARG A 174 11.71 1.61 -2.04
CA ARG A 174 10.65 2.18 -1.20
C ARG A 174 10.46 1.38 0.10
N ALA A 175 10.57 0.06 0.07
CA ALA A 175 10.51 -0.77 1.28
C ALA A 175 11.61 -0.38 2.29
N SER A 176 12.85 -0.19 1.81
CA SER A 176 13.97 0.27 2.62
C SER A 176 13.75 1.68 3.17
N GLU A 177 13.32 2.63 2.33
CA GLU A 177 13.05 4.02 2.73
C GLU A 177 11.92 4.15 3.75
N MET A 178 10.90 3.28 3.66
CA MET A 178 9.76 3.24 4.58
C MET A 178 10.01 2.40 5.82
N ASN A 179 11.18 1.77 5.96
CA ASN A 179 11.50 0.81 7.01
C ASN A 179 10.46 -0.32 7.09
N CYS A 180 10.06 -0.87 5.93
CA CYS A 180 9.21 -2.05 5.88
C CYS A 180 9.96 -3.27 6.42
N GLN A 181 9.31 -4.07 7.22
CA GLN A 181 9.88 -5.29 7.81
C GLN A 181 9.84 -6.48 6.84
N ALA A 182 8.95 -6.40 5.83
CA ALA A 182 8.85 -7.38 4.76
C ALA A 182 8.50 -6.71 3.43
N LEU A 183 9.05 -7.27 2.34
CA LEU A 183 8.63 -7.02 0.97
C LEU A 183 8.00 -8.28 0.43
N LEU A 184 6.71 -8.21 0.12
CA LEU A 184 5.90 -9.29 -0.42
C LEU A 184 5.68 -9.04 -1.92
N LYS A 185 5.90 -10.06 -2.74
CA LYS A 185 5.68 -9.97 -4.18
C LYS A 185 4.48 -10.83 -4.57
N GLY A 186 3.37 -10.17 -4.92
CA GLY A 186 2.23 -10.80 -5.57
C GLY A 186 2.54 -11.03 -7.04
N THR A 187 2.64 -12.28 -7.45
CA THR A 187 3.02 -12.71 -8.81
C THR A 187 2.09 -13.81 -9.29
N ARG A 188 2.08 -14.05 -10.59
CA ARG A 188 1.30 -15.13 -11.24
C ARG A 188 1.97 -16.50 -11.10
N VAL A 189 3.22 -16.56 -10.69
CA VAL A 189 3.98 -17.79 -10.52
C VAL A 189 4.11 -18.16 -9.03
N ALA A 190 4.23 -19.47 -8.75
CA ALA A 190 4.20 -19.99 -7.38
C ALA A 190 5.47 -19.74 -6.56
N GLY A 191 6.54 -19.24 -7.18
CA GLY A 191 7.82 -19.03 -6.49
C GLY A 191 8.88 -18.34 -7.34
N VAL A 192 10.11 -18.39 -6.84
CA VAL A 192 11.31 -17.93 -7.57
C VAL A 192 11.91 -19.10 -8.32
N TYR A 193 12.19 -18.93 -9.59
CA TYR A 193 12.73 -19.94 -10.49
C TYR A 193 14.11 -19.52 -10.97
N THR A 194 14.91 -20.48 -11.38
CA THR A 194 16.25 -20.27 -11.97
C THR A 194 16.19 -19.85 -13.44
N ALA A 195 15.04 -20.03 -14.09
CA ALA A 195 14.72 -19.58 -15.44
C ALA A 195 13.25 -19.20 -15.52
N ASP A 196 12.83 -18.59 -16.61
CA ASP A 196 11.41 -18.24 -16.84
C ASP A 196 10.58 -19.52 -16.96
N PRO A 197 9.52 -19.69 -16.13
CA PRO A 197 8.72 -20.92 -16.11
C PRO A 197 7.79 -21.04 -17.31
#